data_523d86230d564939474b6195c9b85e61
#
_entry.id   523d86230d564939474b6195c9b85e61
#
_cell.length_a   1.000
_cell.length_b   1.000
_cell.length_c   1.000
_cell.angle_alpha   90.00
_cell.angle_beta   90.00
_cell.angle_gamma   90.00
#
_symmetry.space_group_name_H-M   'P 1'
#
loop_
_entity.id
_entity.type
_entity.pdbx_description
1 polymer ?
#
loop_
_entity_poly.entity_id
_entity_poly.type
_entity_poly.pdbx_seq_one_letter_code
_entity_poly.pdbx_strand_id
1 'polypeptide(L)'
;AVGVPSDSVLHSGSDVRVKVNIVGSQDTTGLMTTQELEAMAATVISPTLDGAYQSGCHTASVWDSKAQANIPKLMKFMNTFGLITARDPKGVYHSMTDVIHKVLNDITVDDWAIIIGGDSHTRMSKGVAFGADSGTVALALATGEVTMPIPESVKVTFKGNMKSHMDFRDVVHATQQQMLKQCNENVFQGRIIEVHIGTLLADQAFTFTDWTAEMKAKASICISQDSTLIESLEIAKSRIQIMIDKGMDNDERTLSGLIEIANNRIKQIKSGEKPALAPDENAKYFAEVVIDLDEIDEPMIADPDVENDDVSKRYTHDTIRPISYYAADKKVDLGFVG
;
A
#
# COMPACT_ATOMS: atom_id res chain seq x y z
N ALA A 1 -13.82 -14.51 -0.24
CA ALA A 1 -14.10 -14.68 1.19
C ALA A 1 -14.05 -16.18 1.57
N VAL A 2 -13.53 -16.49 2.75
CA VAL A 2 -13.39 -17.89 3.21
C VAL A 2 -14.76 -18.46 3.59
N GLY A 3 -15.10 -19.63 3.03
CA GLY A 3 -16.37 -20.33 3.34
C GLY A 3 -17.62 -19.67 2.75
N VAL A 4 -17.45 -18.70 1.87
CA VAL A 4 -18.56 -18.05 1.15
C VAL A 4 -18.59 -18.61 -0.28
N PRO A 5 -19.76 -19.09 -0.79
CA PRO A 5 -19.87 -19.52 -2.18
C PRO A 5 -19.44 -18.43 -3.17
N SER A 6 -18.82 -18.82 -4.28
CA SER A 6 -18.25 -17.89 -5.27
C SER A 6 -19.29 -17.02 -5.97
N ASP A 7 -20.54 -17.45 -5.97
CA ASP A 7 -21.70 -16.76 -6.54
C ASP A 7 -22.48 -15.87 -5.53
N SER A 8 -21.97 -15.79 -4.31
CA SER A 8 -22.61 -14.97 -3.28
C SER A 8 -22.37 -13.50 -3.50
N VAL A 9 -23.43 -12.71 -3.39
CA VAL A 9 -23.33 -11.25 -3.37
C VAL A 9 -22.99 -10.80 -1.95
N LEU A 10 -21.85 -10.15 -1.81
CA LEU A 10 -21.42 -9.55 -0.56
C LEU A 10 -21.76 -8.06 -0.56
N HIS A 11 -22.25 -7.57 0.56
CA HIS A 11 -22.66 -6.16 0.70
C HIS A 11 -21.70 -5.44 1.67
N SER A 12 -21.51 -4.14 1.44
CA SER A 12 -20.75 -3.30 2.37
C SER A 12 -21.39 -3.33 3.77
N GLY A 13 -20.55 -3.32 4.80
CA GLY A 13 -20.96 -3.47 6.19
C GLY A 13 -21.09 -4.93 6.66
N SER A 14 -21.09 -5.92 5.77
CA SER A 14 -21.06 -7.33 6.16
C SER A 14 -19.66 -7.75 6.60
N ASP A 15 -19.56 -8.46 7.72
CA ASP A 15 -18.29 -9.07 8.14
C ASP A 15 -17.98 -10.28 7.27
N VAL A 16 -16.74 -10.31 6.79
CA VAL A 16 -16.23 -11.44 6.01
C VAL A 16 -14.88 -11.88 6.54
N ARG A 17 -14.67 -13.21 6.50
CA ARG A 17 -13.35 -13.79 6.71
C ARG A 17 -12.65 -13.88 5.36
N VAL A 18 -11.49 -13.27 5.24
CA VAL A 18 -10.70 -13.24 4.00
C VAL A 18 -9.37 -13.94 4.18
N LYS A 19 -8.94 -14.67 3.17
CA LYS A 19 -7.60 -15.22 3.09
C LYS A 19 -6.63 -14.06 2.84
N VAL A 20 -5.54 -14.02 3.61
CA VAL A 20 -4.43 -13.07 3.44
C VAL A 20 -3.33 -13.74 2.61
N ASN A 21 -2.78 -13.02 1.67
CA ASN A 21 -1.68 -13.48 0.84
C ASN A 21 -0.32 -13.00 1.36
N ILE A 22 -0.24 -11.70 1.69
CA ILE A 22 1.02 -11.08 2.11
C ILE A 22 0.79 -10.30 3.40
N VAL A 23 1.74 -10.44 4.33
CA VAL A 23 1.74 -9.69 5.58
C VAL A 23 3.02 -8.86 5.67
N GLY A 24 2.86 -7.56 6.00
CA GLY A 24 3.96 -6.65 6.28
C GLY A 24 3.95 -6.20 7.73
N SER A 25 5.13 -6.15 8.34
CA SER A 25 5.32 -5.56 9.66
C SER A 25 6.49 -4.58 9.61
N GLN A 26 6.47 -3.55 10.45
CA GLN A 26 7.53 -2.58 10.56
C GLN A 26 7.99 -2.47 12.02
N ASP A 27 9.10 -1.81 12.25
CA ASP A 27 9.83 -1.83 13.51
C ASP A 27 9.09 -1.16 14.68
N THR A 28 8.19 -0.21 14.45
CA THR A 28 7.43 0.41 15.54
C THR A 28 6.27 -0.49 16.02
N THR A 29 5.77 -1.38 15.17
CA THR A 29 4.68 -2.33 15.49
C THR A 29 5.17 -3.76 15.68
N GLY A 30 6.32 -4.15 15.13
CA GLY A 30 6.81 -5.52 15.12
C GLY A 30 7.00 -6.15 16.49
N LEU A 31 7.41 -5.37 17.51
CA LEU A 31 7.52 -5.89 18.88
C LEU A 31 6.16 -6.19 19.51
N MET A 32 5.15 -5.37 19.26
CA MET A 32 3.78 -5.62 19.69
C MET A 32 3.21 -6.84 18.93
N THR A 33 3.45 -6.94 17.64
CA THR A 33 3.08 -8.12 16.83
C THR A 33 3.69 -9.40 17.41
N THR A 34 4.95 -9.36 17.87
CA THR A 34 5.59 -10.49 18.54
C THR A 34 4.86 -10.89 19.83
N GLN A 35 4.50 -9.92 20.66
CA GLN A 35 3.76 -10.17 21.91
C GLN A 35 2.38 -10.78 21.65
N GLU A 36 1.68 -10.32 20.63
CA GLU A 36 0.39 -10.88 20.21
C GLU A 36 0.53 -12.32 19.71
N LEU A 37 1.57 -12.62 18.91
CA LEU A 37 1.86 -14.00 18.48
C LEU A 37 2.18 -14.91 19.67
N GLU A 38 2.96 -14.45 20.64
CA GLU A 38 3.25 -15.17 21.88
C GLU A 38 1.97 -15.43 22.68
N ALA A 39 1.07 -14.43 22.80
CA ALA A 39 -0.22 -14.57 23.47
C ALA A 39 -1.15 -15.59 22.79
N MET A 40 -1.06 -15.70 21.45
CA MET A 40 -1.76 -16.72 20.67
C MET A 40 -1.07 -18.11 20.70
N ALA A 41 0.07 -18.25 21.38
CA ALA A 41 0.92 -19.44 21.35
C ALA A 41 1.34 -19.85 19.91
N ALA A 42 1.44 -18.90 19.00
CA ALA A 42 1.91 -19.14 17.64
C ALA A 42 3.43 -19.35 17.64
N THR A 43 3.87 -20.44 17.03
CA THR A 43 5.30 -20.80 16.91
C THR A 43 5.82 -20.72 15.48
N VAL A 44 4.91 -20.67 14.52
CA VAL A 44 5.18 -20.55 13.08
C VAL A 44 4.16 -19.63 12.44
N ILE A 45 4.52 -19.00 11.32
CA ILE A 45 3.53 -18.30 10.49
C ILE A 45 2.73 -19.29 9.64
N SER A 46 1.55 -18.86 9.23
CA SER A 46 0.67 -19.68 8.40
C SER A 46 1.35 -20.08 7.09
N PRO A 47 1.33 -21.38 6.73
CA PRO A 47 1.88 -21.85 5.46
C PRO A 47 1.03 -21.43 4.24
N THR A 48 -0.12 -20.81 4.47
CA THR A 48 -1.00 -20.31 3.39
C THR A 48 -0.66 -18.91 2.92
N LEU A 49 0.28 -18.23 3.59
CA LEU A 49 0.81 -16.95 3.16
C LEU A 49 1.76 -17.15 1.98
N ASP A 50 1.65 -16.27 0.99
CA ASP A 50 2.59 -16.21 -0.14
C ASP A 50 3.88 -15.50 0.26
N GLY A 51 3.82 -14.58 1.24
CA GLY A 51 4.98 -13.88 1.78
C GLY A 51 4.70 -13.13 3.08
N ALA A 52 5.76 -12.95 3.87
CA ALA A 52 5.72 -12.13 5.08
C ALA A 52 7.02 -11.33 5.20
N TYR A 53 6.91 -10.04 5.41
CA TYR A 53 8.03 -9.10 5.44
C TYR A 53 8.09 -8.30 6.74
N GLN A 54 9.31 -8.12 7.27
CA GLN A 54 9.59 -7.22 8.39
C GLN A 54 10.55 -6.13 7.95
N SER A 55 10.12 -4.88 8.06
CA SER A 55 10.97 -3.70 7.85
C SER A 55 11.46 -3.10 9.17
N GLY A 56 12.57 -2.37 9.10
CA GLY A 56 13.09 -1.50 10.14
C GLY A 56 13.11 -0.03 9.74
N CYS A 57 12.34 0.36 8.73
CA CYS A 57 12.48 1.65 8.05
C CYS A 57 12.17 2.89 8.92
N HIS A 58 11.40 2.75 9.99
CA HIS A 58 11.02 3.88 10.83
C HIS A 58 12.09 4.25 11.86
N THR A 59 12.88 3.29 12.35
CA THR A 59 13.86 3.51 13.42
C THR A 59 15.30 3.18 13.05
N ALA A 60 15.54 2.59 11.87
CA ALA A 60 16.86 2.15 11.46
C ALA A 60 17.91 3.28 11.39
N SER A 61 17.49 4.49 11.04
CA SER A 61 18.34 5.68 10.99
C SER A 61 18.30 6.55 12.25
N VAL A 62 17.52 6.15 13.26
CA VAL A 62 17.39 6.92 14.50
C VAL A 62 18.55 6.55 15.45
N TRP A 63 19.31 7.55 15.88
CA TRP A 63 20.42 7.40 16.84
C TRP A 63 19.94 7.30 18.30
N ASP A 64 18.67 7.01 18.53
CA ASP A 64 18.12 6.80 19.87
C ASP A 64 18.51 5.42 20.41
N SER A 65 19.09 5.41 21.61
CA SER A 65 19.51 4.19 22.30
C SER A 65 18.34 3.22 22.57
N LYS A 66 17.13 3.72 22.76
CA LYS A 66 15.92 2.89 22.94
C LYS A 66 15.52 2.19 21.64
N ALA A 67 15.55 2.90 20.52
CA ALA A 67 15.30 2.31 19.20
C ALA A 67 16.35 1.25 18.88
N GLN A 68 17.64 1.54 19.10
CA GLN A 68 18.73 0.60 18.89
C GLN A 68 18.60 -0.67 19.76
N ALA A 69 18.12 -0.58 20.99
CA ALA A 69 17.89 -1.72 21.87
C ALA A 69 16.77 -2.67 21.39
N ASN A 70 15.91 -2.24 20.48
CA ASN A 70 14.85 -3.05 19.92
C ASN A 70 15.32 -3.91 18.71
N ILE A 71 16.37 -3.50 18.03
CA ILE A 71 16.90 -4.23 16.87
C ILE A 71 17.14 -5.72 17.14
N PRO A 72 17.84 -6.15 18.22
CA PRO A 72 18.04 -7.57 18.50
C PRO A 72 16.73 -8.35 18.70
N LYS A 73 15.71 -7.71 19.25
CA LYS A 73 14.38 -8.34 19.46
C LYS A 73 13.65 -8.55 18.15
N LEU A 74 13.68 -7.55 17.27
CA LEU A 74 13.13 -7.65 15.91
C LEU A 74 13.86 -8.71 15.09
N MET A 75 15.20 -8.77 15.19
CA MET A 75 15.98 -9.82 14.55
C MET A 75 15.59 -11.22 15.03
N LYS A 76 15.38 -11.39 16.34
CA LYS A 76 14.88 -12.65 16.89
C LYS A 76 13.51 -13.00 16.31
N PHE A 77 12.60 -12.02 16.23
CA PHE A 77 11.28 -12.19 15.62
C PHE A 77 11.40 -12.66 14.17
N MET A 78 12.16 -11.95 13.34
CA MET A 78 12.36 -12.30 11.93
C MET A 78 12.93 -13.71 11.74
N ASN A 79 13.93 -14.07 12.54
CA ASN A 79 14.55 -15.39 12.45
C ASN A 79 13.63 -16.51 12.95
N THR A 80 12.88 -16.26 14.02
CA THR A 80 11.96 -17.27 14.60
C THR A 80 10.87 -17.62 13.61
N PHE A 81 10.34 -16.64 12.88
CA PHE A 81 9.21 -16.81 11.98
C PHE A 81 9.58 -16.88 10.50
N GLY A 82 10.87 -16.81 10.15
CA GLY A 82 11.33 -16.91 8.76
C GLY A 82 10.83 -15.77 7.86
N LEU A 83 10.77 -14.53 8.40
CA LEU A 83 10.27 -13.38 7.64
C LEU A 83 11.32 -12.89 6.65
N ILE A 84 10.86 -12.43 5.49
CA ILE A 84 11.70 -11.72 4.50
C ILE A 84 12.25 -10.46 5.17
N THR A 85 13.55 -10.20 5.03
CA THR A 85 14.21 -9.01 5.58
C THR A 85 15.53 -8.74 4.88
N ALA A 86 15.96 -7.48 4.90
CA ALA A 86 17.26 -7.10 4.34
C ALA A 86 18.42 -7.67 5.15
N ARG A 87 19.34 -8.37 4.49
CA ARG A 87 20.59 -8.89 5.05
C ARG A 87 21.76 -8.51 4.17
N ASP A 88 22.93 -8.36 4.78
CA ASP A 88 24.15 -8.36 3.99
C ASP A 88 24.64 -9.79 3.71
N PRO A 89 25.60 -9.97 2.77
CA PRO A 89 26.17 -11.27 2.46
C PRO A 89 26.86 -11.97 3.64
N LYS A 90 27.13 -11.25 4.73
CA LYS A 90 27.73 -11.79 5.96
C LYS A 90 26.68 -12.16 7.00
N GLY A 91 25.40 -12.05 6.67
CA GLY A 91 24.28 -12.31 7.59
C GLY A 91 24.12 -11.25 8.68
N VAL A 92 24.80 -10.11 8.57
CA VAL A 92 24.60 -8.96 9.44
C VAL A 92 23.45 -8.14 8.87
N TYR A 93 22.45 -7.86 9.70
CA TYR A 93 21.33 -6.99 9.30
C TYR A 93 21.84 -5.55 9.20
N HIS A 94 22.25 -5.14 8.02
CA HIS A 94 22.49 -3.75 7.74
C HIS A 94 21.15 -3.04 7.62
N SER A 95 20.98 -2.08 8.51
CA SER A 95 19.91 -1.10 8.47
C SER A 95 18.69 -1.63 7.70
N MET A 96 17.80 -2.24 8.33
CA MET A 96 16.46 -2.61 7.83
C MET A 96 15.79 -1.40 7.16
N THR A 97 16.49 -0.76 6.23
CA THR A 97 16.22 0.56 5.67
C THR A 97 15.28 0.54 4.49
N ASP A 98 14.96 -0.66 3.98
CA ASP A 98 14.01 -0.75 2.88
C ASP A 98 12.63 -0.35 3.38
N VAL A 99 12.06 0.68 2.75
CA VAL A 99 10.75 1.22 3.08
C VAL A 99 9.68 0.13 2.90
N ILE A 100 8.94 -0.15 3.96
CA ILE A 100 7.95 -1.23 4.00
C ILE A 100 7.00 -1.18 2.80
N HIS A 101 6.48 0.01 2.45
CA HIS A 101 5.51 0.18 1.37
C HIS A 101 6.08 -0.24 0.03
N LYS A 102 7.34 0.15 -0.22
CA LYS A 102 8.02 -0.18 -1.47
C LYS A 102 8.24 -1.68 -1.61
N VAL A 103 8.74 -2.33 -0.55
CA VAL A 103 8.97 -3.78 -0.58
C VAL A 103 7.66 -4.54 -0.72
N LEU A 104 6.61 -4.18 0.04
CA LEU A 104 5.30 -4.81 -0.09
C LEU A 104 4.73 -4.64 -1.50
N ASN A 105 4.89 -3.47 -2.12
CA ASN A 105 4.46 -3.27 -3.50
C ASN A 105 5.24 -4.16 -4.48
N ASP A 106 6.55 -4.35 -4.26
CA ASP A 106 7.39 -5.19 -5.13
C ASP A 106 7.09 -6.69 -4.97
N ILE A 107 6.85 -7.16 -3.73
CA ILE A 107 6.52 -8.58 -3.48
C ILE A 107 5.04 -8.92 -3.71
N THR A 108 4.17 -7.95 -3.94
CA THR A 108 2.79 -8.22 -4.37
C THR A 108 2.79 -8.53 -5.86
N VAL A 109 2.57 -9.79 -6.20
CA VAL A 109 2.69 -10.32 -7.56
C VAL A 109 1.38 -10.93 -8.10
N ASP A 110 0.28 -10.66 -7.45
CA ASP A 110 -1.07 -10.98 -7.90
C ASP A 110 -2.00 -9.79 -7.58
N ASP A 111 -2.74 -9.31 -8.57
CA ASP A 111 -3.72 -8.24 -8.43
C ASP A 111 -4.98 -8.67 -7.64
N TRP A 112 -5.15 -9.97 -7.39
CA TRP A 112 -6.19 -10.53 -6.51
C TRP A 112 -5.72 -10.75 -5.07
N ALA A 113 -4.46 -10.42 -4.76
CA ALA A 113 -3.91 -10.62 -3.43
C ALA A 113 -4.55 -9.69 -2.38
N ILE A 114 -4.72 -10.21 -1.17
CA ILE A 114 -5.05 -9.43 0.03
C ILE A 114 -3.78 -9.23 0.84
N ILE A 115 -3.46 -7.98 1.13
CA ILE A 115 -2.27 -7.57 1.86
C ILE A 115 -2.69 -6.93 3.18
N ILE A 116 -2.09 -7.37 4.29
CA ILE A 116 -2.25 -6.76 5.62
C ILE A 116 -0.90 -6.22 6.07
N GLY A 117 -0.84 -4.96 6.42
CA GLY A 117 0.40 -4.34 6.89
C GLY A 117 0.24 -3.53 8.16
N GLY A 118 1.24 -3.59 9.02
CA GLY A 118 1.31 -2.85 10.29
C GLY A 118 1.69 -1.38 10.12
N ASP A 119 1.28 -0.78 9.01
CA ASP A 119 1.49 0.63 8.68
C ASP A 119 0.26 1.21 7.99
N SER A 120 -0.08 2.48 8.29
CA SER A 120 -1.24 3.16 7.71
C SER A 120 -1.14 3.32 6.19
N HIS A 121 0.08 3.42 5.65
CA HIS A 121 0.35 3.52 4.22
C HIS A 121 0.48 2.16 3.52
N THR A 122 -0.04 1.09 4.10
CA THR A 122 -0.14 -0.19 3.42
C THR A 122 -1.18 -0.09 2.32
N ARG A 123 -0.77 0.45 1.17
CA ARG A 123 -1.55 0.68 -0.04
C ARG A 123 -0.67 0.37 -1.25
N MET A 124 -1.12 -0.56 -2.09
CA MET A 124 -0.29 -1.10 -3.17
C MET A 124 -0.92 -0.80 -4.53
N SER A 125 -0.10 -0.83 -5.57
CA SER A 125 -0.58 -0.73 -6.96
C SER A 125 -1.10 -2.06 -7.53
N LYS A 126 -0.97 -3.13 -6.76
CA LYS A 126 -1.49 -4.47 -7.07
C LYS A 126 -2.10 -5.07 -5.82
N GLY A 127 -3.18 -5.80 -5.97
CA GLY A 127 -3.91 -6.38 -4.85
C GLY A 127 -4.69 -5.35 -4.04
N VAL A 128 -5.36 -5.79 -2.99
CA VAL A 128 -6.09 -4.96 -2.04
C VAL A 128 -5.33 -4.92 -0.72
N ALA A 129 -4.82 -3.75 -0.35
CA ALA A 129 -3.94 -3.59 0.78
C ALA A 129 -4.57 -2.75 1.90
N PHE A 130 -4.50 -3.29 3.12
CA PHE A 130 -5.07 -2.68 4.32
C PHE A 130 -3.98 -2.41 5.35
N GLY A 131 -3.90 -1.16 5.84
CA GLY A 131 -3.20 -0.85 7.07
C GLY A 131 -3.96 -1.38 8.29
N ALA A 132 -3.25 -2.02 9.22
CA ALA A 132 -3.83 -2.71 10.35
C ALA A 132 -2.98 -2.53 11.63
N ASP A 133 -3.61 -2.76 12.77
CA ASP A 133 -2.94 -2.81 14.07
C ASP A 133 -2.11 -4.10 14.25
N SER A 134 -1.27 -4.14 15.28
CA SER A 134 -0.38 -5.25 15.57
C SER A 134 -1.12 -6.56 15.83
N GLY A 135 -2.29 -6.53 16.46
CA GLY A 135 -3.13 -7.71 16.72
C GLY A 135 -3.66 -8.33 15.44
N THR A 136 -4.16 -7.49 14.52
CA THR A 136 -4.62 -7.94 13.19
C THR A 136 -3.46 -8.48 12.35
N VAL A 137 -2.29 -7.84 12.40
CA VAL A 137 -1.08 -8.34 11.74
C VAL A 137 -0.65 -9.69 12.30
N ALA A 138 -0.64 -9.83 13.63
CA ALA A 138 -0.31 -11.10 14.28
C ALA A 138 -1.31 -12.22 13.94
N LEU A 139 -2.61 -11.91 13.91
CA LEU A 139 -3.64 -12.86 13.51
C LEU A 139 -3.44 -13.31 12.05
N ALA A 140 -3.17 -12.36 11.14
CA ALA A 140 -2.88 -12.66 9.74
C ALA A 140 -1.63 -13.55 9.60
N LEU A 141 -0.56 -13.26 10.35
CA LEU A 141 0.65 -14.10 10.36
C LEU A 141 0.35 -15.50 10.87
N ALA A 142 -0.36 -15.62 11.99
CA ALA A 142 -0.61 -16.92 12.64
C ALA A 142 -1.57 -17.82 11.84
N THR A 143 -2.61 -17.23 11.24
CA THR A 143 -3.72 -17.99 10.65
C THR A 143 -3.79 -17.93 9.12
N GLY A 144 -3.20 -16.91 8.51
CA GLY A 144 -3.37 -16.60 7.08
C GLY A 144 -4.74 -16.02 6.75
N GLU A 145 -5.51 -15.61 7.76
CA GLU A 145 -6.87 -15.09 7.59
C GLU A 145 -7.13 -13.92 8.53
N VAL A 146 -8.03 -13.03 8.13
CA VAL A 146 -8.57 -11.97 8.99
C VAL A 146 -10.07 -11.83 8.78
N THR A 147 -10.78 -11.34 9.79
CA THR A 147 -12.19 -10.97 9.67
C THR A 147 -12.30 -9.45 9.64
N MET A 148 -13.01 -8.92 8.68
CA MET A 148 -13.22 -7.49 8.54
C MET A 148 -14.57 -7.17 7.91
N PRO A 149 -15.18 -6.02 8.22
CA PRO A 149 -16.33 -5.54 7.47
C PRO A 149 -15.90 -5.16 6.05
N ILE A 150 -16.74 -5.42 5.07
CA ILE A 150 -16.55 -4.95 3.69
C ILE A 150 -16.80 -3.45 3.67
N PRO A 151 -15.82 -2.59 3.34
CA PRO A 151 -16.03 -1.17 3.22
C PRO A 151 -16.87 -0.83 1.97
N GLU A 152 -17.47 0.36 1.96
CA GLU A 152 -17.96 0.97 0.71
C GLU A 152 -16.77 1.29 -0.20
N SER A 153 -17.03 1.44 -1.51
CA SER A 153 -16.02 1.78 -2.50
C SER A 153 -16.27 3.15 -3.11
N VAL A 154 -15.19 3.85 -3.41
CA VAL A 154 -15.17 5.07 -4.22
C VAL A 154 -14.38 4.80 -5.48
N LYS A 155 -14.95 5.11 -6.64
CA LYS A 155 -14.26 4.99 -7.91
C LYS A 155 -13.54 6.29 -8.23
N VAL A 156 -12.23 6.18 -8.52
CA VAL A 156 -11.42 7.29 -9.01
C VAL A 156 -10.94 6.97 -10.41
N THR A 157 -11.24 7.82 -11.37
CA THR A 157 -10.83 7.65 -12.76
C THR A 157 -9.88 8.77 -13.15
N PHE A 158 -8.66 8.39 -13.53
CA PHE A 158 -7.70 9.31 -14.12
C PHE A 158 -7.94 9.42 -15.63
N LYS A 159 -7.95 10.64 -16.15
CA LYS A 159 -8.00 10.96 -17.59
C LYS A 159 -7.01 12.05 -17.94
N GLY A 160 -6.75 12.21 -19.25
CA GLY A 160 -5.77 13.18 -19.74
C GLY A 160 -4.33 12.71 -19.50
N ASN A 161 -3.40 13.63 -19.62
CA ASN A 161 -1.97 13.37 -19.47
C ASN A 161 -1.33 14.41 -18.54
N MET A 162 -0.44 13.92 -17.69
CA MET A 162 0.36 14.79 -16.83
C MET A 162 1.32 15.63 -17.68
N LYS A 163 1.52 16.90 -17.32
CA LYS A 163 2.50 17.78 -17.98
C LYS A 163 3.91 17.21 -17.80
N SER A 164 4.74 17.29 -18.83
CA SER A 164 6.08 16.69 -18.86
C SER A 164 7.08 17.27 -17.87
N HIS A 165 6.81 18.45 -17.31
CA HIS A 165 7.66 19.12 -16.32
C HIS A 165 7.26 18.82 -14.88
N MET A 166 6.23 17.99 -14.66
CA MET A 166 5.70 17.64 -13.35
C MET A 166 5.98 16.18 -13.02
N ASP A 167 6.24 15.94 -11.75
CA ASP A 167 6.23 14.60 -11.15
C ASP A 167 4.82 14.28 -10.63
N PHE A 168 4.51 13.00 -10.44
CA PHE A 168 3.19 12.62 -9.92
C PHE A 168 2.97 13.13 -8.49
N ARG A 169 4.01 13.31 -7.70
CA ARG A 169 3.97 13.93 -6.37
C ARG A 169 3.46 15.37 -6.41
N ASP A 170 3.77 16.10 -7.46
CA ASP A 170 3.29 17.47 -7.66
C ASP A 170 1.78 17.55 -7.87
N VAL A 171 1.19 16.45 -8.35
CA VAL A 171 -0.24 16.42 -8.70
C VAL A 171 -1.13 15.80 -7.63
N VAL A 172 -0.60 15.13 -6.60
CA VAL A 172 -1.43 14.46 -5.58
C VAL A 172 -2.37 15.44 -4.85
N HIS A 173 -1.92 16.63 -4.51
CA HIS A 173 -2.77 17.64 -3.87
C HIS A 173 -3.78 18.24 -4.86
N ALA A 174 -3.45 18.31 -6.14
CA ALA A 174 -4.41 18.69 -7.17
C ALA A 174 -5.54 17.65 -7.30
N THR A 175 -5.22 16.35 -7.20
CA THR A 175 -6.22 15.29 -7.17
C THR A 175 -7.15 15.42 -5.96
N GLN A 176 -6.60 15.75 -4.80
CA GLN A 176 -7.37 16.06 -3.60
C GLN A 176 -8.31 17.24 -3.81
N GLN A 177 -7.81 18.32 -4.39
CA GLN A 177 -8.62 19.50 -4.67
C GLN A 177 -9.77 19.19 -5.64
N GLN A 178 -9.50 18.45 -6.71
CA GLN A 178 -10.53 18.06 -7.68
C GLN A 178 -11.59 17.18 -7.03
N MET A 179 -11.21 16.21 -6.19
CA MET A 179 -12.15 15.39 -5.42
C MET A 179 -13.02 16.24 -4.49
N LEU A 180 -12.42 17.14 -3.71
CA LEU A 180 -13.16 18.02 -2.80
C LEU A 180 -14.11 18.97 -3.53
N LYS A 181 -13.74 19.46 -4.72
CA LYS A 181 -14.62 20.27 -5.56
C LYS A 181 -15.81 19.49 -6.10
N GLN A 182 -15.63 18.23 -6.46
CA GLN A 182 -16.70 17.39 -7.01
C GLN A 182 -17.67 16.89 -5.94
N CYS A 183 -17.15 16.48 -4.79
CA CYS A 183 -17.91 15.80 -3.75
C CYS A 183 -18.28 16.71 -2.56
N ASN A 184 -17.64 17.86 -2.42
CA ASN A 184 -17.80 18.80 -1.31
C ASN A 184 -17.49 18.19 0.09
N GLU A 185 -16.87 17.02 0.12
CA GLU A 185 -16.43 16.32 1.33
C GLU A 185 -15.32 15.33 1.00
N ASN A 186 -14.60 14.83 2.02
CA ASN A 186 -13.64 13.75 1.85
C ASN A 186 -14.35 12.39 1.73
N VAL A 187 -14.68 12.00 0.50
CA VAL A 187 -15.34 10.72 0.23
C VAL A 187 -14.44 9.49 0.40
N PHE A 188 -13.12 9.67 0.60
CA PHE A 188 -12.20 8.54 0.76
C PHE A 188 -12.23 7.96 2.18
N GLN A 189 -12.61 8.75 3.17
CA GLN A 189 -12.55 8.35 4.57
C GLN A 189 -13.30 7.05 4.85
N GLY A 190 -12.56 6.04 5.35
CA GLY A 190 -13.10 4.75 5.75
C GLY A 190 -13.50 3.81 4.59
N ARG A 191 -13.23 4.18 3.33
CA ARG A 191 -13.64 3.45 2.12
C ARG A 191 -12.47 2.84 1.38
N ILE A 192 -12.76 1.89 0.51
CA ILE A 192 -11.80 1.39 -0.48
C ILE A 192 -11.80 2.34 -1.68
N ILE A 193 -10.61 2.72 -2.12
CA ILE A 193 -10.46 3.55 -3.31
C ILE A 193 -10.12 2.64 -4.49
N GLU A 194 -11.06 2.52 -5.40
CA GLU A 194 -10.89 1.80 -6.67
C GLU A 194 -10.34 2.77 -7.72
N VAL A 195 -9.05 2.61 -8.03
CA VAL A 195 -8.29 3.53 -8.87
C VAL A 195 -8.23 2.99 -10.30
N HIS A 196 -8.97 3.61 -11.21
CA HIS A 196 -8.86 3.37 -12.64
C HIS A 196 -7.71 4.20 -13.18
N ILE A 197 -6.54 3.58 -13.35
CA ILE A 197 -5.27 4.28 -13.55
C ILE A 197 -5.15 5.02 -14.89
N GLY A 198 -5.98 4.67 -15.89
CA GLY A 198 -5.97 5.34 -17.19
C GLY A 198 -4.60 5.29 -17.86
N THR A 199 -3.99 6.46 -18.06
CA THR A 199 -2.66 6.63 -18.65
C THR A 199 -1.51 6.60 -17.65
N LEU A 200 -1.80 6.45 -16.33
CA LEU A 200 -0.76 6.42 -15.30
C LEU A 200 0.13 5.19 -15.44
N LEU A 201 1.41 5.38 -15.14
CA LEU A 201 2.37 4.29 -14.95
C LEU A 201 2.12 3.59 -13.60
N ALA A 202 2.57 2.36 -13.46
CA ALA A 202 2.40 1.58 -12.22
C ALA A 202 2.99 2.28 -10.97
N ASP A 203 4.14 2.93 -11.10
CA ASP A 203 4.77 3.67 -9.99
C ASP A 203 3.98 4.95 -9.64
N GLN A 204 3.36 5.60 -10.61
CA GLN A 204 2.47 6.75 -10.38
C GLN A 204 1.18 6.31 -9.67
N ALA A 205 0.60 5.20 -10.12
CA ALA A 205 -0.55 4.59 -9.47
C ALA A 205 -0.22 4.19 -8.01
N PHE A 206 0.97 3.64 -7.76
CA PHE A 206 1.44 3.34 -6.41
C PHE A 206 1.57 4.60 -5.54
N THR A 207 2.15 5.68 -6.06
CA THR A 207 2.25 6.95 -5.34
C THR A 207 0.87 7.47 -4.95
N PHE A 208 -0.12 7.38 -5.83
CA PHE A 208 -1.48 7.79 -5.52
C PHE A 208 -2.13 6.91 -4.46
N THR A 209 -2.04 5.57 -4.62
CA THR A 209 -2.66 4.64 -3.65
C THR A 209 -2.05 4.79 -2.26
N ASP A 210 -0.73 4.92 -2.17
CA ASP A 210 -0.01 5.18 -0.92
C ASP A 210 -0.52 6.47 -0.25
N TRP A 211 -0.60 7.55 -1.01
CA TRP A 211 -1.09 8.84 -0.52
C TRP A 211 -2.56 8.79 -0.04
N THR A 212 -3.41 7.89 -0.54
CA THR A 212 -4.80 7.80 -0.06
C THR A 212 -4.92 7.52 1.44
N ALA A 213 -3.86 7.03 2.08
CA ALA A 213 -3.79 6.87 3.54
C ALA A 213 -3.94 8.22 4.27
N GLU A 214 -3.34 9.29 3.74
CA GLU A 214 -3.48 10.65 4.30
C GLU A 214 -4.92 11.16 4.22
N MET A 215 -5.69 10.67 3.25
CA MET A 215 -7.12 10.93 3.11
C MET A 215 -7.98 9.97 3.94
N LYS A 216 -7.37 9.20 4.85
CA LYS A 216 -8.04 8.23 5.73
C LYS A 216 -8.80 7.12 4.98
N ALA A 217 -8.39 6.79 3.76
CA ALA A 217 -8.92 5.64 3.06
C ALA A 217 -8.65 4.34 3.85
N LYS A 218 -9.56 3.38 3.81
CA LYS A 218 -9.40 2.09 4.47
C LYS A 218 -8.45 1.18 3.69
N ALA A 219 -8.57 1.22 2.37
CA ALA A 219 -7.73 0.46 1.44
C ALA A 219 -7.74 1.13 0.07
N SER A 220 -6.92 0.63 -0.85
CA SER A 220 -6.97 0.97 -2.26
C SER A 220 -6.76 -0.26 -3.13
N ILE A 221 -7.23 -0.19 -4.36
CA ILE A 221 -7.04 -1.19 -5.39
C ILE A 221 -6.89 -0.50 -6.74
N CYS A 222 -5.95 -0.95 -7.57
CA CYS A 222 -5.77 -0.42 -8.92
C CYS A 222 -6.45 -1.31 -9.96
N ILE A 223 -7.19 -0.68 -10.85
CA ILE A 223 -7.75 -1.28 -12.05
C ILE A 223 -6.89 -0.84 -13.24
N SER A 224 -6.21 -1.78 -13.85
CA SER A 224 -5.27 -1.56 -14.95
C SER A 224 -5.60 -2.44 -16.16
N GLN A 225 -5.06 -2.07 -17.31
CA GLN A 225 -5.11 -2.94 -18.48
C GLN A 225 -4.15 -4.14 -18.33
N ASP A 226 -4.47 -5.24 -19.00
CA ASP A 226 -3.65 -6.45 -19.01
C ASP A 226 -2.17 -6.17 -19.33
N SER A 227 -1.89 -5.31 -20.31
CA SER A 227 -0.51 -4.94 -20.70
C SER A 227 0.23 -4.23 -19.57
N THR A 228 -0.42 -3.28 -18.90
CA THR A 228 0.17 -2.52 -17.78
C THR A 228 0.43 -3.41 -16.57
N LEU A 229 -0.50 -4.33 -16.29
CA LEU A 229 -0.31 -5.30 -15.21
C LEU A 229 0.86 -6.25 -15.50
N ILE A 230 0.95 -6.77 -16.73
CA ILE A 230 2.07 -7.64 -17.13
C ILE A 230 3.40 -6.91 -16.97
N GLU A 231 3.52 -5.68 -17.43
CA GLU A 231 4.73 -4.86 -17.26
C GLU A 231 5.08 -4.69 -15.78
N SER A 232 4.10 -4.33 -14.95
CA SER A 232 4.29 -4.20 -13.50
C SER A 232 4.76 -5.50 -12.84
N LEU A 233 4.23 -6.64 -13.25
CA LEU A 233 4.65 -7.96 -12.76
C LEU A 233 6.08 -8.33 -13.20
N GLU A 234 6.47 -8.01 -14.44
CA GLU A 234 7.85 -8.25 -14.90
C GLU A 234 8.86 -7.37 -14.13
N ILE A 235 8.51 -6.12 -13.84
CA ILE A 235 9.31 -5.23 -12.98
C ILE A 235 9.41 -5.83 -11.56
N ALA A 236 8.31 -6.27 -10.97
CA ALA A 236 8.29 -6.89 -9.65
C ALA A 236 9.19 -8.13 -9.58
N LYS A 237 9.13 -9.03 -10.58
CA LYS A 237 10.02 -10.18 -10.69
C LYS A 237 11.50 -9.80 -10.70
N SER A 238 11.85 -8.78 -11.47
CA SER A 238 13.23 -8.28 -11.53
C SER A 238 13.71 -7.75 -10.20
N ARG A 239 12.85 -7.04 -9.45
CA ARG A 239 13.15 -6.53 -8.11
C ARG A 239 13.25 -7.65 -7.09
N ILE A 240 12.36 -8.64 -7.13
CA ILE A 240 12.42 -9.83 -6.27
C ILE A 240 13.72 -10.61 -6.53
N GLN A 241 14.16 -10.74 -7.79
CA GLN A 241 15.44 -11.38 -8.11
C GLN A 241 16.61 -10.62 -7.46
N ILE A 242 16.59 -9.28 -7.48
CA ILE A 242 17.60 -8.46 -6.79
C ILE A 242 17.56 -8.72 -5.27
N MET A 243 16.39 -8.90 -4.68
CA MET A 243 16.25 -9.24 -3.25
C MET A 243 16.89 -10.61 -2.94
N ILE A 244 16.64 -11.62 -3.79
CA ILE A 244 17.26 -12.95 -3.68
C ILE A 244 18.78 -12.83 -3.76
N ASP A 245 19.29 -12.13 -4.77
CA ASP A 245 20.74 -11.96 -4.99
C ASP A 245 21.43 -11.23 -3.82
N LYS A 246 20.69 -10.40 -3.11
CA LYS A 246 21.13 -9.72 -1.88
C LYS A 246 20.94 -10.55 -0.60
N GLY A 247 20.40 -11.76 -0.70
CA GLY A 247 20.19 -12.63 0.46
C GLY A 247 19.13 -12.12 1.44
N MET A 248 18.08 -11.45 0.94
CA MET A 248 16.97 -10.91 1.76
C MET A 248 15.96 -11.99 2.18
N ASP A 249 16.05 -13.19 1.64
CA ASP A 249 15.17 -14.30 1.95
C ASP A 249 15.75 -15.20 3.04
N ASN A 250 14.97 -15.47 4.07
CA ASN A 250 15.32 -16.45 5.11
C ASN A 250 14.88 -17.87 4.73
N ASP A 251 13.91 -17.97 3.85
CA ASP A 251 13.43 -19.21 3.27
C ASP A 251 13.39 -19.01 1.75
N GLU A 252 14.32 -19.68 1.04
CA GLU A 252 14.43 -19.59 -0.43
C GLU A 252 13.09 -19.83 -1.15
N ARG A 253 12.17 -20.56 -0.51
CA ARG A 253 10.84 -20.81 -1.07
C ARG A 253 10.01 -19.54 -1.20
N THR A 254 10.13 -18.57 -0.29
CA THR A 254 9.25 -17.41 -0.22
C THR A 254 9.44 -16.49 -1.42
N LEU A 255 10.63 -15.97 -1.67
CA LEU A 255 10.88 -15.06 -2.80
C LEU A 255 10.84 -15.80 -4.15
N SER A 256 11.40 -17.00 -4.24
CA SER A 256 11.30 -17.84 -5.44
C SER A 256 9.86 -18.22 -5.75
N GLY A 257 9.06 -18.54 -4.71
CA GLY A 257 7.63 -18.80 -4.85
C GLY A 257 6.85 -17.60 -5.39
N LEU A 258 7.21 -16.38 -4.97
CA LEU A 258 6.58 -15.16 -5.51
C LEU A 258 6.90 -14.96 -7.01
N ILE A 259 8.10 -15.29 -7.46
CA ILE A 259 8.44 -15.30 -8.90
C ILE A 259 7.58 -16.32 -9.66
N GLU A 260 7.35 -17.51 -9.11
CA GLU A 260 6.47 -18.51 -9.71
C GLU A 260 5.02 -18.03 -9.79
N ILE A 261 4.50 -17.41 -8.73
CA ILE A 261 3.15 -16.80 -8.71
C ILE A 261 3.06 -15.75 -9.81
N ALA A 262 4.04 -14.85 -9.92
CA ALA A 262 4.09 -13.82 -10.95
C ALA A 262 4.09 -14.43 -12.37
N ASN A 263 4.91 -15.46 -12.60
CA ASN A 263 4.96 -16.16 -13.89
C ASN A 263 3.62 -16.79 -14.25
N ASN A 264 2.98 -17.45 -13.28
CA ASN A 264 1.67 -18.05 -13.48
C ASN A 264 0.61 -16.98 -13.75
N ARG A 265 0.64 -15.87 -13.02
CA ARG A 265 -0.29 -14.75 -13.24
C ARG A 265 -0.14 -14.14 -14.63
N ILE A 266 1.08 -13.87 -15.07
CA ILE A 266 1.37 -13.38 -16.43
C ILE A 266 0.85 -14.36 -17.48
N LYS A 267 1.04 -15.67 -17.28
CA LYS A 267 0.53 -16.71 -18.19
C LYS A 267 -1.00 -16.68 -18.28
N GLN A 268 -1.70 -16.57 -17.14
CA GLN A 268 -3.17 -16.51 -17.09
C GLN A 268 -3.71 -15.28 -17.82
N ILE A 269 -3.06 -14.11 -17.64
CA ILE A 269 -3.44 -12.90 -18.37
C ILE A 269 -3.23 -13.09 -19.88
N LYS A 270 -2.04 -13.54 -20.31
CA LYS A 270 -1.71 -13.74 -21.72
C LYS A 270 -2.59 -14.78 -22.42
N SER A 271 -3.07 -15.77 -21.70
CA SER A 271 -3.99 -16.80 -22.25
C SER A 271 -5.46 -16.37 -22.24
N GLY A 272 -5.80 -15.27 -21.57
CA GLY A 272 -7.19 -14.86 -21.35
C GLY A 272 -7.94 -15.72 -20.34
N GLU A 273 -7.27 -16.66 -19.66
CA GLU A 273 -7.86 -17.50 -18.61
C GLU A 273 -8.36 -16.67 -17.42
N LYS A 274 -7.54 -15.71 -17.00
CA LYS A 274 -7.86 -14.79 -15.91
C LYS A 274 -7.28 -13.40 -16.27
N PRO A 275 -8.06 -12.52 -16.89
CA PRO A 275 -7.61 -11.17 -17.24
C PRO A 275 -7.27 -10.35 -15.97
N ALA A 276 -6.71 -9.15 -16.14
CA ALA A 276 -6.52 -8.20 -15.05
C ALA A 276 -7.84 -7.94 -14.31
N LEU A 277 -7.74 -7.61 -13.04
CA LEU A 277 -8.88 -7.32 -12.21
C LEU A 277 -9.71 -6.19 -12.83
N ALA A 278 -11.01 -6.41 -12.93
CA ALA A 278 -11.98 -5.45 -13.44
C ALA A 278 -13.15 -5.32 -12.47
N PRO A 279 -13.83 -4.17 -12.43
CA PRO A 279 -15.04 -4.03 -11.64
C PRO A 279 -16.16 -4.91 -12.20
N ASP A 280 -17.09 -5.30 -11.32
CA ASP A 280 -18.32 -5.96 -11.74
C ASP A 280 -19.15 -5.03 -12.63
N GLU A 281 -19.90 -5.59 -13.61
CA GLU A 281 -20.73 -4.82 -14.54
C GLU A 281 -21.74 -3.86 -13.84
N ASN A 282 -22.19 -4.26 -12.66
CA ASN A 282 -23.18 -3.50 -11.86
C ASN A 282 -22.57 -2.99 -10.54
N ALA A 283 -21.24 -2.76 -10.51
CA ALA A 283 -20.57 -2.23 -9.34
C ALA A 283 -21.23 -0.91 -8.90
N LYS A 284 -21.49 -0.81 -7.60
CA LYS A 284 -22.08 0.39 -6.99
C LYS A 284 -21.02 1.07 -6.15
N TYR A 285 -20.85 2.36 -6.36
CA TYR A 285 -19.91 3.18 -5.63
C TYR A 285 -20.65 4.18 -4.74
N PHE A 286 -20.02 4.49 -3.60
CA PHE A 286 -20.47 5.59 -2.73
C PHE A 286 -20.34 6.93 -3.46
N ALA A 287 -19.26 7.11 -4.19
CA ALA A 287 -19.00 8.27 -5.05
C ALA A 287 -18.12 7.86 -6.24
N GLU A 288 -18.22 8.62 -7.31
CA GLU A 288 -17.33 8.55 -8.47
C GLU A 288 -16.61 9.89 -8.62
N VAL A 289 -15.28 9.85 -8.73
CA VAL A 289 -14.42 11.03 -8.85
C VAL A 289 -13.62 10.91 -10.14
N VAL A 290 -13.59 11.97 -10.93
CA VAL A 290 -12.78 12.04 -12.15
C VAL A 290 -11.64 13.03 -11.91
N ILE A 291 -10.41 12.56 -12.08
CA ILE A 291 -9.21 13.37 -12.01
C ILE A 291 -8.74 13.68 -13.42
N ASP A 292 -8.79 14.95 -13.78
CA ASP A 292 -8.36 15.44 -15.08
C ASP A 292 -6.93 15.99 -14.98
N LEU A 293 -5.98 15.20 -15.49
CA LEU A 293 -4.55 15.58 -15.46
C LEU A 293 -4.24 16.74 -16.41
N ASP A 294 -5.03 16.93 -17.47
CA ASP A 294 -4.84 18.06 -18.41
C ASP A 294 -5.16 19.42 -17.76
N GLU A 295 -6.00 19.42 -16.70
CA GLU A 295 -6.36 20.64 -15.95
C GLU A 295 -5.33 21.03 -14.88
N ILE A 296 -4.26 20.24 -14.69
CA ILE A 296 -3.22 20.50 -13.68
C ILE A 296 -2.01 21.11 -14.37
N ASP A 297 -1.80 22.42 -14.20
CA ASP A 297 -0.74 23.15 -14.88
C ASP A 297 0.50 23.39 -14.03
N GLU A 298 0.38 23.29 -12.70
CA GLU A 298 1.47 23.50 -11.76
C GLU A 298 1.27 22.68 -10.47
N PRO A 299 2.34 22.46 -9.68
CA PRO A 299 2.26 21.79 -8.39
C PRO A 299 1.28 22.50 -7.45
N MET A 300 0.49 21.71 -6.74
CA MET A 300 -0.43 22.20 -5.72
C MET A 300 0.12 21.93 -4.32
N ILE A 301 -0.07 22.87 -3.43
CA ILE A 301 0.33 22.76 -2.02
C ILE A 301 -0.91 22.74 -1.16
N ALA A 302 -1.02 21.75 -0.27
CA ALA A 302 -1.98 21.76 0.80
C ALA A 302 -1.40 22.60 1.96
N ASP A 303 -2.07 23.69 2.30
CA ASP A 303 -1.67 24.54 3.44
C ASP A 303 -2.03 23.81 4.72
N PRO A 304 -1.04 23.39 5.53
CA PRO A 304 -1.33 22.82 6.83
C PRO A 304 -1.79 23.95 7.75
N ASP A 305 -3.10 24.10 7.93
CA ASP A 305 -3.64 25.00 8.94
C ASP A 305 -3.38 24.39 10.32
N VAL A 306 -2.14 24.60 10.80
CA VAL A 306 -1.68 24.10 12.10
C VAL A 306 -2.38 24.79 13.29
N GLU A 307 -3.04 25.92 13.08
CA GLU A 307 -3.74 26.66 14.14
C GLU A 307 -5.21 26.22 14.27
N ASN A 308 -5.72 25.45 13.34
CA ASN A 308 -7.13 25.06 13.32
C ASN A 308 -7.32 23.63 13.84
N ASP A 309 -7.74 23.51 15.10
CA ASP A 309 -8.10 22.23 15.72
C ASP A 309 -9.37 21.59 15.10
N ASP A 310 -10.10 22.35 14.29
CA ASP A 310 -11.25 21.84 13.56
C ASP A 310 -10.80 21.07 12.31
N VAL A 311 -10.71 19.75 12.47
CA VAL A 311 -10.30 18.82 11.40
C VAL A 311 -11.17 18.96 10.15
N SER A 312 -12.42 19.43 10.26
CA SER A 312 -13.31 19.65 9.13
C SER A 312 -12.86 20.77 8.21
N LYS A 313 -12.05 21.70 8.71
CA LYS A 313 -11.51 22.82 7.94
C LYS A 313 -10.13 22.57 7.33
N ARG A 314 -9.42 21.52 7.77
CA ARG A 314 -8.07 21.20 7.29
C ARG A 314 -8.01 20.77 5.83
N TYR A 315 -9.11 20.33 5.25
CA TYR A 315 -9.17 19.76 3.91
C TYR A 315 -10.34 20.33 3.12
N THR A 316 -10.40 21.65 3.01
CA THR A 316 -11.30 22.30 2.05
C THR A 316 -10.54 22.53 0.75
N HIS A 317 -11.25 22.58 -0.39
CA HIS A 317 -10.62 22.91 -1.67
C HIS A 317 -9.89 24.26 -1.65
N ASP A 318 -10.26 25.16 -0.72
CA ASP A 318 -9.65 26.49 -0.56
C ASP A 318 -8.31 26.47 0.18
N THR A 319 -7.97 25.39 0.86
CA THR A 319 -6.67 25.20 1.54
C THR A 319 -5.63 24.55 0.63
N ILE A 320 -6.01 24.15 -0.57
CA ILE A 320 -5.11 23.57 -1.58
C ILE A 320 -4.96 24.59 -2.71
N ARG A 321 -3.75 25.12 -2.85
CA ARG A 321 -3.45 26.24 -3.75
C ARG A 321 -2.26 25.94 -4.65
N PRO A 322 -2.20 26.51 -5.86
CA PRO A 322 -1.06 26.36 -6.73
C PRO A 322 0.18 27.00 -6.11
N ILE A 323 1.36 26.47 -6.43
CA ILE A 323 2.64 26.97 -5.92
C ILE A 323 2.86 28.44 -6.24
N SER A 324 2.38 28.90 -7.40
CA SER A 324 2.44 30.31 -7.82
C SER A 324 1.73 31.26 -6.85
N TYR A 325 0.72 30.79 -6.13
CA TYR A 325 0.04 31.58 -5.09
C TYR A 325 0.98 31.98 -3.96
N TYR A 326 1.95 31.12 -3.62
CA TYR A 326 2.90 31.34 -2.54
C TYR A 326 4.20 32.00 -3.01
N ALA A 327 4.54 31.91 -4.30
CA ALA A 327 5.84 32.28 -4.83
C ALA A 327 6.14 33.80 -4.78
N ALA A 328 5.09 34.65 -4.70
CA ALA A 328 5.27 36.09 -4.82
C ALA A 328 5.77 36.78 -3.55
N ASP A 329 5.42 36.27 -2.33
CA ASP A 329 5.60 37.03 -1.09
C ASP A 329 6.06 36.21 0.12
N LYS A 330 6.33 34.92 0.01
CA LYS A 330 6.71 34.09 1.16
C LYS A 330 8.17 33.68 1.14
N LYS A 331 8.88 34.02 2.19
CA LYS A 331 10.24 33.55 2.44
C LYS A 331 10.16 32.14 3.04
N VAL A 332 10.84 31.20 2.43
CA VAL A 332 10.99 29.83 2.94
C VAL A 332 12.27 29.77 3.77
N ASP A 333 12.16 29.51 5.06
CA ASP A 333 13.31 29.39 5.98
C ASP A 333 13.87 27.97 6.01
N LEU A 334 13.04 26.93 5.72
CA LEU A 334 13.42 25.53 5.69
C LEU A 334 12.59 24.78 4.65
N GLY A 335 13.25 24.08 3.74
CA GLY A 335 12.65 23.17 2.78
C GLY A 335 12.95 21.71 3.14
N PHE A 336 11.93 20.87 3.19
CA PHE A 336 12.07 19.43 3.33
C PHE A 336 11.77 18.78 1.97
N VAL A 337 12.74 18.02 1.46
CA VAL A 337 12.57 17.20 0.26
C VAL A 337 12.73 15.76 0.67
N GLY A 338 11.64 14.98 0.58
CA GLY A 338 11.60 13.57 0.95
C GLY A 338 11.44 12.65 -0.24
#